data_a3233a9c1eaa68fd760193ab1d212146
#
_entry.id   a3233a9c1eaa68fd760193ab1d212146
#
_cell.length_a   1.000
_cell.length_b   1.000
_cell.length_c   1.000
_cell.angle_alpha   90.00
_cell.angle_beta   90.00
_cell.angle_gamma   90.00
#
_symmetry.space_group_name_H-M   'P 1'
#
loop_
_entity.id
_entity.type
_entity.pdbx_description
1 polymer ?
#
loop_
_entity_poly.entity_id
_entity_poly.type
_entity_poly.pdbx_seq_one_letter_code
_entity_poly.pdbx_strand_id
1 'polypeptide(L)'
;DVEVVHELLHGKEQVVHADSGYTGADKRVPRKKLEWQIAAKRGRIKAMADGREKRKLEAIEKRKASVRAKVEHPFRVIKRQFGLMKVRFRGLAKNTAHVITLFALSNLWMARRRLLAMTG
;
A
#
# COMPACT_ATOMS: atom_id res chain seq x y z
N ASP A 1 -4.92 3.35 13.92
CA ASP A 1 -3.99 2.76 12.93
C ASP A 1 -2.55 2.70 13.47
N VAL A 2 -2.04 3.77 14.10
CA VAL A 2 -0.67 3.80 14.63
C VAL A 2 -0.48 2.85 15.82
N GLU A 3 -1.54 2.54 16.57
CA GLU A 3 -1.49 1.69 17.76
C GLU A 3 -1.20 0.23 17.44
N VAL A 4 -1.75 -0.27 16.33
CA VAL A 4 -1.60 -1.65 15.88
C VAL A 4 -0.50 -1.85 14.83
N VAL A 5 0.31 -0.83 14.57
CA VAL A 5 1.34 -0.88 13.54
C VAL A 5 2.38 -1.99 13.76
N HIS A 6 2.64 -2.34 15.02
CA HIS A 6 3.58 -3.41 15.38
C HIS A 6 3.08 -4.80 14.95
N GLU A 7 1.76 -5.00 14.87
CA GLU A 7 1.14 -6.26 14.43
C GLU A 7 1.23 -6.45 12.91
N LEU A 8 1.39 -5.35 12.17
CA LEU A 8 1.49 -5.37 10.70
C LEU A 8 2.90 -5.71 10.22
N LEU A 9 3.90 -5.69 11.11
CA LEU A 9 5.29 -5.91 10.76
C LEU A 9 5.70 -7.35 11.05
N HIS A 10 6.28 -8.02 10.05
CA HIS A 10 6.75 -9.41 10.16
C HIS A 10 8.20 -9.54 10.67
N GLY A 11 8.90 -8.43 10.84
CA GLY A 11 10.26 -8.39 11.39
C GLY A 11 11.39 -8.50 10.39
N LYS A 12 11.10 -8.72 9.12
CA LYS A 12 12.08 -8.85 8.03
C LYS A 12 12.13 -7.62 7.12
N GLU A 13 11.27 -6.64 7.36
CA GLU A 13 11.17 -5.42 6.56
C GLU A 13 12.42 -4.56 6.72
N GLN A 14 12.90 -4.01 5.60
CA GLN A 14 13.94 -3.00 5.55
C GLN A 14 13.33 -1.59 5.38
N VAL A 15 12.25 -1.49 4.61
CA VAL A 15 11.54 -0.23 4.33
C VAL A 15 10.04 -0.42 4.50
N VAL A 16 9.38 0.50 5.19
CA VAL A 16 7.93 0.53 5.34
C VAL A 16 7.36 1.81 4.74
N HIS A 17 6.47 1.65 3.77
CA HIS A 17 5.73 2.76 3.16
C HIS A 17 4.37 2.89 3.81
N ALA A 18 4.09 4.06 4.39
CA ALA A 18 2.83 4.34 5.06
C ALA A 18 2.22 5.67 4.63
N ASP A 19 0.92 5.83 4.82
CA ASP A 19 0.24 7.09 4.59
C ASP A 19 0.45 8.06 5.78
N SER A 20 -0.11 9.26 5.67
CA SER A 20 0.03 10.29 6.70
C SER A 20 -0.70 9.95 8.02
N GLY A 21 -1.60 8.97 8.03
CA GLY A 21 -2.27 8.45 9.23
C GLY A 21 -1.31 7.73 10.17
N TYR A 22 -0.21 7.22 9.65
CA TYR A 22 0.84 6.54 10.41
C TYR A 22 1.96 7.48 10.91
N THR A 23 1.74 8.79 10.91
CA THR A 23 2.70 9.75 11.46
C THR A 23 3.01 9.43 12.93
N GLY A 24 4.28 9.22 13.26
CA GLY A 24 4.74 8.82 14.60
C GLY A 24 4.89 7.31 14.82
N ALA A 25 4.61 6.48 13.82
CA ALA A 25 4.82 5.04 13.88
C ALA A 25 6.31 4.67 14.08
N ASP A 26 7.21 5.44 13.50
CA ASP A 26 8.66 5.34 13.67
C ASP A 26 9.11 5.41 15.13
N LYS A 27 8.44 6.23 15.93
CA LYS A 27 8.72 6.38 17.37
C LYS A 27 8.19 5.22 18.20
N ARG A 28 7.10 4.59 17.76
CA ARG A 28 6.47 3.48 18.48
C ARG A 28 7.14 2.13 18.21
N VAL A 29 7.77 1.99 17.04
CA VAL A 29 8.51 0.78 16.67
C VAL A 29 9.95 1.15 16.34
N PRO A 30 10.79 1.40 17.37
CA PRO A 30 12.16 1.82 17.18
C PRO A 30 13.06 0.65 16.75
N ARG A 31 13.03 0.29 15.49
CA ARG A 31 13.96 -0.69 14.90
C ARG A 31 15.08 0.04 14.16
N LYS A 32 16.31 -0.09 14.60
CA LYS A 32 17.51 0.60 14.04
C LYS A 32 17.74 0.38 12.53
N LYS A 33 17.20 -0.71 11.97
CA LYS A 33 17.38 -1.07 10.55
C LYS A 33 16.13 -0.85 9.69
N LEU A 34 15.05 -0.28 10.25
CA LEU A 34 13.80 -0.09 9.54
C LEU A 34 13.67 1.35 9.08
N GLU A 35 13.64 1.55 7.77
CA GLU A 35 13.41 2.85 7.16
C GLU A 35 11.93 3.13 7.00
N TRP A 36 11.44 4.24 7.56
CA TRP A 36 10.05 4.67 7.47
C TRP A 36 9.85 5.72 6.38
N GLN A 37 9.08 5.37 5.36
CA GLN A 37 8.68 6.24 4.25
C GLN A 37 7.22 6.68 4.43
N ILE A 38 6.95 7.46 5.49
CA ILE A 38 5.61 7.98 5.80
C ILE A 38 5.32 9.19 4.92
N ALA A 39 4.10 9.26 4.36
CA ALA A 39 3.67 10.39 3.55
C ALA A 39 3.51 11.65 4.39
N ALA A 40 3.97 12.77 3.87
CA ALA A 40 3.74 14.07 4.50
C ALA A 40 2.25 14.47 4.40
N LYS A 41 1.75 15.18 5.41
CA LYS A 41 0.40 15.77 5.36
C LYS A 41 0.33 16.81 4.26
N ARG A 42 -0.66 16.69 3.37
CA ARG A 42 -0.84 17.60 2.21
C ARG A 42 -0.90 19.07 2.62
N GLY A 43 -1.51 19.38 3.75
CA GLY A 43 -1.58 20.76 4.28
C GLY A 43 -0.21 21.38 4.56
N ARG A 44 0.76 20.58 5.05
CA ARG A 44 2.12 21.04 5.30
C ARG A 44 2.82 21.47 4.00
N ILE A 45 2.66 20.70 2.94
CA ILE A 45 3.28 21.00 1.64
C ILE A 45 2.64 22.23 1.01
N LYS A 46 1.30 22.34 1.09
CA LYS A 46 0.56 23.51 0.57
C LYS A 46 0.94 24.80 1.30
N ALA A 47 1.21 24.74 2.58
CA ALA A 47 1.58 25.91 3.39
C ALA A 47 3.02 26.40 3.16
N MET A 48 3.86 25.62 2.47
CA MET A 48 5.22 26.03 2.15
C MET A 48 5.23 27.08 1.03
N ALA A 49 6.12 28.07 1.16
CA ALA A 49 6.38 29.04 0.10
C ALA A 49 6.90 28.32 -1.17
N ASP A 50 6.53 28.84 -2.33
CA ASP A 50 7.01 28.29 -3.60
C ASP A 50 8.53 28.48 -3.72
N GLY A 51 9.24 27.39 -3.99
CA GLY A 51 10.68 27.40 -4.08
C GLY A 51 11.28 26.03 -4.34
N ARG A 52 12.61 25.97 -4.34
CA ARG A 52 13.38 24.75 -4.59
C ARG A 52 13.07 23.66 -3.56
N GLU A 53 12.88 24.02 -2.29
CA GLU A 53 12.60 23.08 -1.20
C GLU A 53 11.21 22.43 -1.36
N LYS A 54 10.19 23.22 -1.69
CA LYS A 54 8.84 22.69 -1.96
C LYS A 54 8.86 21.69 -3.11
N ARG A 55 9.50 22.03 -4.22
CA ARG A 55 9.63 21.15 -5.40
C ARG A 55 10.34 19.82 -5.08
N LYS A 56 11.42 19.88 -4.26
CA LYS A 56 12.11 18.67 -3.81
C LYS A 56 11.18 17.78 -2.96
N LEU A 57 10.45 18.38 -2.02
CA LEU A 57 9.53 17.65 -1.16
C LEU A 57 8.39 17.01 -1.98
N GLU A 58 7.82 17.75 -2.92
CA GLU A 58 6.79 17.24 -3.83
C GLU A 58 7.30 16.05 -4.66
N ALA A 59 8.54 16.11 -5.15
CA ALA A 59 9.14 15.00 -5.90
C ALA A 59 9.33 13.76 -5.03
N ILE A 60 9.75 13.91 -3.77
CA ILE A 60 9.87 12.81 -2.80
C ILE A 60 8.49 12.21 -2.52
N GLU A 61 7.49 13.04 -2.24
CA GLU A 61 6.13 12.57 -1.97
C GLU A 61 5.49 11.89 -3.19
N LYS A 62 5.77 12.35 -4.39
CA LYS A 62 5.34 11.68 -5.63
C LYS A 62 5.94 10.27 -5.75
N ARG A 63 7.23 10.09 -5.39
CA ARG A 63 7.85 8.76 -5.35
C ARG A 63 7.20 7.85 -4.31
N LYS A 64 6.98 8.33 -3.08
CA LYS A 64 6.29 7.58 -2.03
C LYS A 64 4.88 7.19 -2.46
N ALA A 65 4.13 8.10 -3.07
CA ALA A 65 2.80 7.82 -3.60
C ALA A 65 2.81 6.75 -4.71
N SER A 66 3.80 6.78 -5.60
CA SER A 66 3.97 5.77 -6.66
C SER A 66 4.18 4.36 -6.09
N VAL A 67 4.97 4.22 -5.01
CA VAL A 67 5.17 2.92 -4.36
C VAL A 67 3.87 2.43 -3.71
N ARG A 68 3.16 3.31 -2.98
CA ARG A 68 1.87 2.96 -2.34
C ARG A 68 0.80 2.56 -3.36
N ALA A 69 0.75 3.25 -4.50
CA ALA A 69 -0.19 2.91 -5.56
C ALA A 69 -0.04 1.47 -6.08
N LYS A 70 1.15 0.87 -5.96
CA LYS A 70 1.36 -0.54 -6.33
C LYS A 70 0.58 -1.49 -5.43
N VAL A 71 0.45 -1.18 -4.14
CA VAL A 71 -0.33 -1.98 -3.18
C VAL A 71 -1.83 -1.89 -3.48
N GLU A 72 -2.29 -0.73 -3.96
CA GLU A 72 -3.70 -0.52 -4.32
C GLU A 72 -4.09 -1.24 -5.63
N HIS A 73 -3.11 -1.60 -6.46
CA HIS A 73 -3.37 -2.20 -7.77
C HIS A 73 -4.11 -3.54 -7.70
N PRO A 74 -3.76 -4.52 -6.84
CA PRO A 74 -4.53 -5.75 -6.67
C PRO A 74 -5.99 -5.50 -6.27
N PHE A 75 -6.24 -4.56 -5.35
CA PHE A 75 -7.60 -4.19 -4.95
C PHE A 75 -8.42 -3.62 -6.11
N ARG A 76 -7.79 -2.84 -6.98
CA ARG A 76 -8.41 -2.31 -8.18
C ARG A 76 -8.77 -3.45 -9.16
N VAL A 77 -7.90 -4.44 -9.32
CA VAL A 77 -8.16 -5.63 -10.15
C VAL A 77 -9.34 -6.41 -9.58
N ILE A 78 -9.34 -6.69 -8.27
CA ILE A 78 -10.44 -7.41 -7.60
C ILE A 78 -11.77 -6.68 -7.79
N LYS A 79 -11.80 -5.37 -7.65
CA LYS A 79 -13.02 -4.58 -7.81
C LYS A 79 -13.50 -4.51 -9.25
N ARG A 80 -12.60 -4.26 -10.21
CA ARG A 80 -12.98 -4.00 -11.62
C ARG A 80 -13.06 -5.25 -12.47
N GLN A 81 -12.14 -6.21 -12.31
CA GLN A 81 -12.11 -7.43 -13.12
C GLN A 81 -12.97 -8.55 -12.52
N PHE A 82 -12.98 -8.65 -11.19
CA PHE A 82 -13.71 -9.72 -10.50
C PHE A 82 -14.97 -9.23 -9.78
N GLY A 83 -15.33 -7.96 -9.92
CA GLY A 83 -16.62 -7.40 -9.49
C GLY A 83 -16.88 -7.43 -7.98
N LEU A 84 -15.85 -7.41 -7.14
CA LEU A 84 -16.02 -7.34 -5.69
C LEU A 84 -16.41 -5.93 -5.26
N MET A 85 -17.69 -5.59 -5.38
CA MET A 85 -18.23 -4.30 -4.96
C MET A 85 -18.74 -4.30 -3.52
N LYS A 86 -19.18 -5.47 -3.03
CA LYS A 86 -19.70 -5.66 -1.68
C LYS A 86 -19.53 -7.12 -1.23
N VAL A 87 -19.64 -7.33 0.07
CA VAL A 87 -19.64 -8.65 0.71
C VAL A 87 -20.83 -9.47 0.21
N ARG A 88 -20.60 -10.72 -0.24
CA ARG A 88 -21.62 -11.59 -0.84
C ARG A 88 -22.14 -12.66 0.11
N PHE A 89 -21.32 -13.03 1.10
CA PHE A 89 -21.64 -14.15 1.99
C PHE A 89 -21.92 -13.68 3.40
N ARG A 90 -22.70 -14.44 4.16
CA ARG A 90 -22.84 -14.26 5.60
C ARG A 90 -21.66 -14.91 6.34
N GLY A 91 -21.16 -14.22 7.35
CA GLY A 91 -20.08 -14.68 8.22
C GLY A 91 -18.68 -14.38 7.69
N LEU A 92 -17.74 -14.27 8.62
CA LEU A 92 -16.37 -13.87 8.35
C LEU A 92 -15.62 -14.94 7.52
N ALA A 93 -15.73 -16.22 7.89
CA ALA A 93 -14.98 -17.31 7.26
C ALA A 93 -15.21 -17.41 5.75
N LYS A 94 -16.48 -17.38 5.30
CA LYS A 94 -16.82 -17.46 3.88
C LYS A 94 -16.33 -16.24 3.09
N ASN A 95 -16.44 -15.05 3.67
CA ASN A 95 -15.97 -13.82 3.04
C ASN A 95 -14.44 -13.77 2.99
N THR A 96 -13.75 -14.23 4.01
CA THR A 96 -12.29 -14.34 4.03
C THR A 96 -11.80 -15.30 2.93
N ALA A 97 -12.38 -16.51 2.84
CA ALA A 97 -12.04 -17.46 1.78
C ALA A 97 -12.27 -16.88 0.39
N HIS A 98 -13.41 -16.19 0.18
CA HIS A 98 -13.72 -15.53 -1.08
C HIS A 98 -12.68 -14.44 -1.43
N VAL A 99 -12.33 -13.59 -0.47
CA VAL A 99 -11.32 -12.52 -0.68
C VAL A 99 -9.95 -13.13 -1.00
N ILE A 100 -9.51 -14.16 -0.28
CA ILE A 100 -8.25 -14.86 -0.55
C ILE A 100 -8.22 -15.42 -1.98
N THR A 101 -9.31 -16.08 -2.41
CA THR A 101 -9.44 -16.59 -3.78
C THR A 101 -9.32 -15.47 -4.81
N LEU A 102 -9.98 -14.34 -4.59
CA LEU A 102 -9.92 -13.19 -5.49
C LEU A 102 -8.50 -12.58 -5.55
N PHE A 103 -7.78 -12.55 -4.44
CA PHE A 103 -6.37 -12.10 -4.45
C PHE A 103 -5.47 -13.06 -5.24
N ALA A 104 -5.66 -14.38 -5.10
CA ALA A 104 -4.93 -15.37 -5.89
C ALA A 104 -5.19 -15.19 -7.40
N LEU A 105 -6.46 -15.04 -7.81
CA LEU A 105 -6.84 -14.76 -9.19
C LEU A 105 -6.31 -13.41 -9.68
N SER A 106 -6.30 -12.39 -8.83
CA SER A 106 -5.71 -11.08 -9.14
C SER A 106 -4.21 -11.19 -9.45
N ASN A 107 -3.47 -11.98 -8.68
CA ASN A 107 -2.05 -12.22 -8.92
C ASN A 107 -1.82 -12.89 -10.29
N LEU A 108 -2.60 -13.91 -10.62
CA LEU A 108 -2.55 -14.55 -11.94
C LEU A 108 -2.91 -13.57 -13.07
N TRP A 109 -3.95 -12.78 -12.88
CA TRP A 109 -4.36 -11.75 -13.83
C TRP A 109 -3.25 -10.72 -14.09
N MET A 110 -2.60 -10.25 -13.05
CA MET A 110 -1.50 -9.28 -13.17
C MET A 110 -0.28 -9.89 -13.86
N ALA A 111 0.02 -11.18 -13.59
CA ALA A 111 1.14 -11.90 -14.18
C ALA A 111 0.85 -12.48 -15.58
N ARG A 112 -0.41 -12.47 -16.06
CA ARG A 112 -0.88 -13.19 -17.26
C ARG A 112 -0.03 -12.99 -18.52
N ARG A 113 0.40 -11.74 -18.78
CA ARG A 113 1.21 -11.44 -19.98
C ARG A 113 2.58 -12.12 -19.90
N ARG A 114 3.19 -12.11 -18.72
CA ARG A 114 4.47 -12.77 -18.49
C ARG A 114 4.35 -14.28 -18.57
N LEU A 115 3.29 -14.85 -17.98
CA LEU A 115 3.01 -16.27 -18.03
C LEU A 115 2.77 -16.75 -19.46
N LEU A 116 1.96 -16.05 -20.25
CA LEU A 116 1.72 -16.34 -21.66
C LEU A 116 3.00 -16.28 -22.51
N ALA A 117 3.88 -15.32 -22.24
CA ALA A 117 5.18 -15.22 -22.90
C ALA A 117 6.14 -16.36 -22.57
N MET A 118 5.95 -17.05 -21.44
CA MET A 118 6.77 -18.22 -21.06
C MET A 118 6.30 -19.53 -21.66
N THR A 119 5.05 -19.60 -22.14
CA THR A 119 4.43 -20.80 -22.73
C THR A 119 4.49 -20.81 -24.25
N GLY A 120 4.85 -19.74 -24.88
CA GLY A 120 5.06 -19.62 -26.33
C GLY A 120 6.50 -19.62 -26.70
#